data_7541dfd678f14397afc442c7ff4a9b5c
#
_entry.id   7541dfd678f14397afc442c7ff4a9b5c
#
_cell.length_a   1.000
_cell.length_b   1.000
_cell.length_c   1.000
_cell.angle_alpha   90.00
_cell.angle_beta   90.00
_cell.angle_gamma   90.00
#
_symmetry.space_group_name_H-M   'P 1'
#
loop_
_entity.id
_entity.type
_entity.pdbx_description
1 polymer ?
#
loop_
_entity_poly.entity_id
_entity_poly.type
_entity_poly.pdbx_seq_one_letter_code
_entity_poly.pdbx_strand_id
1 'polypeptide(L)'
;MQAEYKQPNKHNTIMKRMIFSLTAMFIVLALAAQSVYDFNVKDASGQDVSLADYKGKVLLIVNTATRCGFTPQYKELEAIYEKFHAQGLEILDFPCNQFGQQAPGTIEEIHQFCTANYDIQFPQFDKIEVNGPGEHPLYTFLKSQRGFGGFDVNDQRGKMMDGMLRRSDADYDKKADIKWNFTKFLVDANGRVVKRYEPTDKMTDVEADIALATNPVLATIMARRSVRKYLDKPVEHEKLQIIAQCGINAPSGMNRQPWVVRVVEDQKLIADVTEVYKKENTEQVARDKDFKNMFRNAPNIICVCTPAAGGGELDAGLLGENMMLAAQAMGLGTCCLGGPVRFLLSNDKCKFFLERLQIPADYRLNYIIAVGYPDEKPEAKPRDAEKVQFIK
;
A
#
# COMPACT_ATOMS: atom_id res chain seq x y z
N MET A 1 -0.17 74.89 0.71
CA MET A 1 -0.87 73.66 1.18
C MET A 1 0.00 72.49 0.76
N GLN A 2 0.86 71.99 1.65
CA GLN A 2 1.72 70.86 1.39
C GLN A 2 0.99 69.62 1.95
N ALA A 3 0.79 68.60 1.11
CA ALA A 3 0.20 67.35 1.46
C ALA A 3 1.29 66.39 2.01
N GLU A 4 1.21 66.07 3.31
CA GLU A 4 2.07 65.07 3.93
C GLU A 4 1.74 63.66 3.43
N TYR A 5 2.73 62.99 2.84
CA TYR A 5 2.65 61.59 2.40
C TYR A 5 3.03 60.69 3.57
N LYS A 6 2.03 60.07 4.22
CA LYS A 6 2.27 59.05 5.28
C LYS A 6 2.80 57.77 4.66
N GLN A 7 4.04 57.40 5.01
CA GLN A 7 4.61 56.09 4.66
C GLN A 7 3.90 54.95 5.44
N PRO A 8 3.62 53.78 4.80
CA PRO A 8 3.03 52.65 5.48
C PRO A 8 4.01 51.96 6.45
N ASN A 9 3.52 51.69 7.62
CA ASN A 9 4.25 51.15 8.79
C ASN A 9 4.86 49.78 8.48
N LYS A 10 6.19 49.68 8.29
CA LYS A 10 6.93 48.47 7.97
C LYS A 10 6.76 47.31 9.00
N HIS A 11 6.40 47.62 10.24
CA HIS A 11 6.14 46.60 11.28
C HIS A 11 4.90 45.77 11.01
N ASN A 12 3.84 46.35 10.43
CA ASN A 12 2.61 45.62 10.15
C ASN A 12 2.74 44.64 8.97
N THR A 13 3.66 44.92 8.05
CA THR A 13 3.93 44.04 6.89
C THR A 13 4.78 42.82 7.27
N ILE A 14 5.71 42.98 8.20
CA ILE A 14 6.54 41.87 8.71
C ILE A 14 5.72 40.94 9.55
N MET A 15 4.87 41.47 10.44
CA MET A 15 3.98 40.63 11.28
C MET A 15 2.95 39.86 10.46
N LYS A 16 2.35 40.43 9.41
CA LYS A 16 1.47 39.72 8.48
C LYS A 16 2.20 38.62 7.68
N ARG A 17 3.45 38.83 7.28
CA ARG A 17 4.26 37.83 6.61
C ARG A 17 4.67 36.69 7.54
N MET A 18 4.96 36.97 8.82
CA MET A 18 5.26 35.92 9.84
C MET A 18 4.02 35.10 10.17
N ILE A 19 2.84 35.71 10.30
CA ILE A 19 1.57 34.98 10.53
C ILE A 19 1.22 34.11 9.34
N PHE A 20 1.43 34.58 8.10
CA PHE A 20 1.19 33.78 6.90
C PHE A 20 2.20 32.63 6.73
N SER A 21 3.46 32.81 7.14
CA SER A 21 4.47 31.75 7.17
C SER A 21 4.20 30.69 8.24
N LEU A 22 3.72 31.08 9.45
CA LEU A 22 3.36 30.15 10.50
C LEU A 22 2.09 29.35 10.13
N THR A 23 1.09 29.97 9.50
CA THR A 23 -0.12 29.26 9.04
C THR A 23 0.19 28.31 7.88
N ALA A 24 1.08 28.67 6.95
CA ALA A 24 1.54 27.80 5.89
C ALA A 24 2.40 26.63 6.42
N MET A 25 3.19 26.84 7.46
CA MET A 25 4.00 25.81 8.10
C MET A 25 3.15 24.79 8.90
N PHE A 26 2.01 25.20 9.47
CA PHE A 26 1.04 24.26 10.09
C PHE A 26 0.24 23.46 9.07
N ILE A 27 0.06 23.94 7.83
CA ILE A 27 -0.65 23.20 6.77
C ILE A 27 0.28 22.17 6.09
N VAL A 28 1.60 22.37 6.11
CA VAL A 28 2.58 21.41 5.53
C VAL A 28 2.88 20.23 6.47
N LEU A 29 2.59 20.34 7.77
CA LEU A 29 2.73 19.23 8.73
C LEU A 29 1.56 18.22 8.73
N ALA A 30 0.52 18.45 7.94
CA ALA A 30 -0.68 17.59 7.87
C ALA A 30 -0.69 16.59 6.69
N LEU A 31 0.45 16.33 6.04
CA LEU A 31 0.59 15.34 4.96
C LEU A 31 1.50 14.16 5.33
N ALA A 32 1.69 13.86 6.60
CA ALA A 32 2.08 12.52 7.01
C ALA A 32 0.91 11.59 6.64
N ALA A 33 1.15 10.56 5.84
CA ALA A 33 0.12 9.61 5.47
C ALA A 33 -0.45 9.00 6.76
N GLN A 34 -1.66 9.45 7.14
CA GLN A 34 -2.35 8.99 8.32
C GLN A 34 -2.59 7.47 8.19
N SER A 35 -2.33 6.73 9.22
CA SER A 35 -2.54 5.28 9.28
C SER A 35 -3.47 4.93 10.44
N VAL A 36 -3.97 3.71 10.51
CA VAL A 36 -4.79 3.27 11.66
C VAL A 36 -4.01 3.35 12.97
N TYR A 37 -2.69 3.34 12.92
CA TYR A 37 -1.80 3.42 14.10
C TYR A 37 -1.76 4.80 14.77
N ASP A 38 -2.37 5.82 14.14
CA ASP A 38 -2.42 7.18 14.69
C ASP A 38 -3.63 7.41 15.60
N PHE A 39 -4.46 6.37 15.80
CA PHE A 39 -5.67 6.45 16.60
C PHE A 39 -5.56 5.70 17.93
N ASN A 40 -6.24 6.22 18.94
CA ASN A 40 -6.49 5.55 20.22
C ASN A 40 -7.97 5.18 20.30
N VAL A 41 -8.25 4.09 20.99
CA VAL A 41 -9.60 3.57 21.25
C VAL A 41 -9.73 3.22 22.72
N LYS A 42 -10.94 3.03 23.22
CA LYS A 42 -11.20 2.57 24.60
C LYS A 42 -11.35 1.06 24.63
N ASP A 43 -10.66 0.40 25.58
CA ASP A 43 -10.95 -1.00 25.88
C ASP A 43 -12.25 -1.14 26.71
N ALA A 44 -12.64 -2.37 27.04
CA ALA A 44 -13.80 -2.65 27.82
C ALA A 44 -13.78 -2.08 29.26
N SER A 45 -12.62 -1.74 29.79
CA SER A 45 -12.46 -1.10 31.08
C SER A 45 -12.50 0.44 30.99
N GLY A 46 -12.61 1.00 29.78
CA GLY A 46 -12.58 2.43 29.48
C GLY A 46 -11.18 3.03 29.43
N GLN A 47 -10.12 2.21 29.43
CA GLN A 47 -8.74 2.65 29.30
C GLN A 47 -8.39 2.92 27.83
N ASP A 48 -7.52 3.91 27.61
CA ASP A 48 -7.04 4.23 26.27
C ASP A 48 -6.03 3.17 25.79
N VAL A 49 -6.29 2.60 24.62
CA VAL A 49 -5.43 1.66 23.90
C VAL A 49 -4.96 2.31 22.61
N SER A 50 -3.67 2.37 22.37
CA SER A 50 -3.12 2.87 21.12
C SER A 50 -3.16 1.80 20.05
N LEU A 51 -3.71 2.10 18.87
CA LEU A 51 -3.64 1.17 17.74
C LEU A 51 -2.22 1.00 17.21
N ALA A 52 -1.26 1.85 17.64
CA ALA A 52 0.16 1.64 17.37
C ALA A 52 0.72 0.36 18.02
N ASP A 53 0.07 -0.19 19.05
CA ASP A 53 0.47 -1.43 19.71
C ASP A 53 0.26 -2.66 18.79
N TYR A 54 -0.55 -2.49 17.75
CA TYR A 54 -0.80 -3.51 16.72
C TYR A 54 0.09 -3.35 15.46
N LYS A 55 1.12 -2.52 15.49
CA LYS A 55 2.04 -2.37 14.35
C LYS A 55 2.65 -3.72 13.93
N GLY A 56 2.66 -3.94 12.61
CA GLY A 56 3.17 -5.17 12.02
C GLY A 56 2.13 -6.29 11.93
N LYS A 57 0.94 -6.12 12.50
CA LYS A 57 -0.17 -7.06 12.39
C LYS A 57 -1.16 -6.67 11.29
N VAL A 58 -1.80 -7.66 10.71
CA VAL A 58 -2.97 -7.48 9.84
C VAL A 58 -4.18 -7.30 10.75
N LEU A 59 -4.99 -6.25 10.53
CA LEU A 59 -6.15 -5.98 11.36
C LEU A 59 -7.44 -6.17 10.57
N LEU A 60 -8.43 -6.82 11.20
CA LEU A 60 -9.82 -6.78 10.75
C LEU A 60 -10.63 -5.96 11.76
N ILE A 61 -10.94 -4.72 11.42
CA ILE A 61 -11.72 -3.81 12.26
C ILE A 61 -13.19 -3.97 11.91
N VAL A 62 -14.03 -4.28 12.91
CA VAL A 62 -15.45 -4.57 12.70
C VAL A 62 -16.35 -3.87 13.72
N ASN A 63 -17.45 -3.27 13.25
CA ASN A 63 -18.50 -2.79 14.13
C ASN A 63 -19.60 -3.86 14.29
N THR A 64 -19.95 -4.22 15.51
CA THR A 64 -20.76 -5.39 15.80
C THR A 64 -22.03 -5.08 16.62
N ALA A 65 -22.86 -6.09 16.80
CA ALA A 65 -24.05 -6.01 17.65
C ALA A 65 -24.49 -7.40 18.07
N THR A 66 -25.10 -7.51 19.28
CA THR A 66 -25.54 -8.76 19.90
C THR A 66 -26.94 -9.21 19.50
N ARG A 67 -27.76 -8.31 18.91
CA ARG A 67 -29.17 -8.57 18.53
C ARG A 67 -29.44 -8.26 17.06
N CYS A 68 -28.46 -8.50 16.21
CA CYS A 68 -28.53 -8.26 14.77
C CYS A 68 -28.78 -9.57 14.02
N GLY A 69 -29.44 -9.50 12.87
CA GLY A 69 -29.54 -10.66 11.96
C GLY A 69 -28.19 -11.20 11.48
N PHE A 70 -27.15 -10.38 11.56
CA PHE A 70 -25.77 -10.76 11.21
C PHE A 70 -24.93 -11.19 12.43
N THR A 71 -25.47 -11.19 13.67
CA THR A 71 -24.75 -11.65 14.87
C THR A 71 -24.13 -13.04 14.74
N PRO A 72 -24.72 -14.01 14.00
CA PRO A 72 -24.09 -15.31 13.76
C PRO A 72 -22.71 -15.26 13.06
N GLN A 73 -22.33 -14.11 12.43
CA GLN A 73 -20.98 -13.95 11.87
C GLN A 73 -19.87 -13.94 12.92
N TYR A 74 -20.18 -13.77 14.20
CA TYR A 74 -19.20 -13.96 15.27
C TYR A 74 -18.55 -15.34 15.22
N LYS A 75 -19.32 -16.39 14.90
CA LYS A 75 -18.76 -17.75 14.74
C LYS A 75 -17.73 -17.83 13.61
N GLU A 76 -18.01 -17.18 12.49
CA GLU A 76 -17.09 -17.17 11.34
C GLU A 76 -15.86 -16.29 11.61
N LEU A 77 -16.05 -15.14 12.33
CA LEU A 77 -14.95 -14.28 12.75
C LEU A 77 -14.01 -15.01 13.72
N GLU A 78 -14.54 -15.74 14.70
CA GLU A 78 -13.72 -16.53 15.63
C GLU A 78 -12.95 -17.64 14.90
N ALA A 79 -13.59 -18.38 14.00
CA ALA A 79 -12.91 -19.40 13.20
C ALA A 79 -11.77 -18.81 12.34
N ILE A 80 -11.95 -17.61 11.81
CA ILE A 80 -10.89 -16.87 11.08
C ILE A 80 -9.79 -16.45 12.05
N TYR A 81 -10.14 -15.96 13.25
CA TYR A 81 -9.17 -15.58 14.27
C TYR A 81 -8.31 -16.75 14.71
N GLU A 82 -8.90 -17.86 15.09
CA GLU A 82 -8.18 -19.11 15.44
C GLU A 82 -7.20 -19.53 14.35
N LYS A 83 -7.62 -19.44 13.08
CA LYS A 83 -6.82 -19.87 11.94
C LYS A 83 -5.62 -18.95 11.65
N PHE A 84 -5.77 -17.64 11.81
CA PHE A 84 -4.78 -16.67 11.32
C PHE A 84 -4.11 -15.85 12.42
N HIS A 85 -4.54 -15.89 13.67
CA HIS A 85 -3.94 -15.13 14.77
C HIS A 85 -2.45 -15.42 14.92
N ALA A 86 -2.05 -16.70 14.92
CA ALA A 86 -0.63 -17.07 14.96
C ALA A 86 0.18 -16.62 13.73
N GLN A 87 -0.50 -16.24 12.65
CA GLN A 87 0.09 -15.69 11.44
C GLN A 87 0.10 -14.14 11.42
N GLY A 88 -0.30 -13.52 12.55
CA GLY A 88 -0.26 -12.07 12.73
C GLY A 88 -1.58 -11.34 12.43
N LEU A 89 -2.72 -12.03 12.40
CA LEU A 89 -4.04 -11.39 12.38
C LEU A 89 -4.44 -10.92 13.78
N GLU A 90 -5.05 -9.72 13.86
CA GLU A 90 -5.89 -9.30 14.98
C GLU A 90 -7.27 -8.89 14.48
N ILE A 91 -8.32 -9.26 15.21
CA ILE A 91 -9.68 -8.77 14.99
C ILE A 91 -10.00 -7.76 16.08
N LEU A 92 -10.36 -6.54 15.72
CA LEU A 92 -10.70 -5.46 16.63
C LEU A 92 -12.21 -5.24 16.57
N ASP A 93 -12.91 -5.70 17.61
CA ASP A 93 -14.36 -5.68 17.70
C ASP A 93 -14.86 -4.44 18.44
N PHE A 94 -15.70 -3.66 17.77
CA PHE A 94 -16.30 -2.42 18.29
C PHE A 94 -17.84 -2.52 18.30
N PRO A 95 -18.49 -2.85 19.43
CA PRO A 95 -19.94 -2.86 19.50
C PRO A 95 -20.54 -1.49 19.18
N CYS A 96 -21.56 -1.46 18.29
CA CYS A 96 -22.19 -0.24 17.84
C CYS A 96 -23.71 -0.32 17.98
N ASN A 97 -24.31 0.65 18.70
CA ASN A 97 -25.77 0.66 18.96
C ASN A 97 -26.56 1.57 18.00
N GLN A 98 -25.92 2.13 16.97
CA GLN A 98 -26.55 3.10 16.06
C GLN A 98 -27.53 2.46 15.07
N PHE A 99 -27.44 1.14 14.83
CA PHE A 99 -28.28 0.43 13.87
C PHE A 99 -29.40 -0.35 14.60
N GLY A 100 -30.55 0.27 14.69
CA GLY A 100 -31.75 -0.34 15.30
C GLY A 100 -31.61 -0.68 16.79
N GLN A 101 -30.69 -0.04 17.50
CA GLN A 101 -30.37 -0.31 18.92
C GLN A 101 -30.06 -1.80 19.20
N GLN A 102 -29.33 -2.44 18.28
CA GLN A 102 -29.05 -3.88 18.30
C GLN A 102 -27.86 -4.28 19.16
N ALA A 103 -27.16 -3.33 19.78
CA ALA A 103 -26.12 -3.56 20.78
C ALA A 103 -26.50 -2.92 22.13
N PRO A 104 -27.62 -3.34 22.75
CA PRO A 104 -28.04 -2.81 24.05
C PRO A 104 -27.14 -3.35 25.17
N GLY A 105 -27.33 -2.82 26.39
CA GLY A 105 -26.60 -3.23 27.58
C GLY A 105 -25.24 -2.54 27.73
N THR A 106 -24.51 -2.91 28.77
CA THR A 106 -23.16 -2.45 29.04
C THR A 106 -22.13 -3.22 28.18
N ILE A 107 -20.89 -2.74 28.15
CA ILE A 107 -19.84 -3.45 27.43
C ILE A 107 -19.53 -4.83 28.08
N GLU A 108 -19.63 -4.92 29.40
CA GLU A 108 -19.43 -6.17 30.13
C GLU A 108 -20.52 -7.21 29.77
N GLU A 109 -21.79 -6.78 29.66
CA GLU A 109 -22.90 -7.64 29.23
C GLU A 109 -22.70 -8.14 27.80
N ILE A 110 -22.18 -7.28 26.90
CA ILE A 110 -21.85 -7.62 25.51
C ILE A 110 -20.72 -8.65 25.48
N HIS A 111 -19.64 -8.44 26.23
CA HIS A 111 -18.53 -9.40 26.35
C HIS A 111 -18.99 -10.76 26.86
N GLN A 112 -19.78 -10.77 27.95
CA GLN A 112 -20.34 -12.01 28.49
C GLN A 112 -21.17 -12.74 27.45
N PHE A 113 -22.00 -12.01 26.69
CA PHE A 113 -22.77 -12.59 25.59
C PHE A 113 -21.88 -13.21 24.51
N CYS A 114 -20.85 -12.50 24.06
CA CYS A 114 -19.95 -12.94 23.00
C CYS A 114 -19.14 -14.18 23.43
N THR A 115 -18.58 -14.15 24.64
CA THR A 115 -17.84 -15.29 25.19
C THR A 115 -18.75 -16.52 25.41
N ALA A 116 -19.94 -16.32 26.00
CA ALA A 116 -20.81 -17.44 26.31
C ALA A 116 -21.46 -18.10 25.08
N ASN A 117 -21.70 -17.36 23.99
CA ASN A 117 -22.41 -17.85 22.81
C ASN A 117 -21.51 -18.19 21.63
N TYR A 118 -20.32 -17.57 21.54
CA TYR A 118 -19.43 -17.66 20.38
C TYR A 118 -17.98 -17.95 20.74
N ASP A 119 -17.64 -18.07 22.05
CA ASP A 119 -16.28 -18.33 22.57
C ASP A 119 -15.23 -17.32 22.04
N ILE A 120 -15.62 -16.05 21.92
CA ILE A 120 -14.78 -15.01 21.31
C ILE A 120 -13.49 -14.82 22.12
N GLN A 121 -12.34 -14.95 21.43
CA GLN A 121 -10.99 -14.79 21.96
C GLN A 121 -10.31 -13.50 21.47
N PHE A 122 -10.77 -12.89 20.39
CA PHE A 122 -10.19 -11.64 19.88
C PHE A 122 -10.56 -10.42 20.73
N PRO A 123 -9.75 -9.33 20.68
CA PRO A 123 -9.98 -8.10 21.44
C PRO A 123 -11.33 -7.46 21.16
N GLN A 124 -12.10 -7.24 22.24
CA GLN A 124 -13.35 -6.51 22.20
C GLN A 124 -13.16 -5.16 22.94
N PHE A 125 -13.50 -4.07 22.25
CA PHE A 125 -13.35 -2.69 22.71
C PHE A 125 -14.66 -2.13 23.25
N ASP A 126 -14.62 -0.91 23.82
CA ASP A 126 -15.81 -0.19 24.24
C ASP A 126 -16.69 0.14 23.03
N LYS A 127 -17.94 0.48 23.31
CA LYS A 127 -18.91 0.88 22.29
C LYS A 127 -18.43 2.10 21.52
N ILE A 128 -18.70 2.09 20.23
CA ILE A 128 -18.24 3.14 19.32
C ILE A 128 -19.40 3.70 18.48
N GLU A 129 -19.34 4.98 18.16
CA GLU A 129 -20.17 5.56 17.12
C GLU A 129 -19.40 5.62 15.80
N VAL A 130 -20.04 5.10 14.75
CA VAL A 130 -19.41 4.92 13.44
C VAL A 130 -19.90 5.90 12.38
N ASN A 131 -20.96 6.68 12.72
CA ASN A 131 -21.56 7.71 11.87
C ASN A 131 -22.08 8.89 12.71
N GLY A 132 -22.23 10.05 12.06
CA GLY A 132 -22.88 11.22 12.64
C GLY A 132 -22.01 12.06 13.55
N PRO A 133 -22.62 12.97 14.38
CA PRO A 133 -21.84 13.96 15.15
C PRO A 133 -20.90 13.37 16.20
N GLY A 134 -21.21 12.18 16.73
CA GLY A 134 -20.38 11.45 17.71
C GLY A 134 -19.42 10.44 17.09
N GLU A 135 -19.30 10.44 15.78
CA GLU A 135 -18.44 9.50 15.06
C GLU A 135 -17.00 9.53 15.55
N HIS A 136 -16.46 8.36 15.86
CA HIS A 136 -15.06 8.24 16.29
C HIS A 136 -14.11 8.53 15.12
N PRO A 137 -13.00 9.30 15.34
CA PRO A 137 -12.04 9.66 14.29
C PRO A 137 -11.47 8.47 13.51
N LEU A 138 -11.31 7.30 14.14
CA LEU A 138 -10.91 6.06 13.46
C LEU A 138 -11.88 5.72 12.32
N TYR A 139 -13.20 5.80 12.54
CA TYR A 139 -14.19 5.46 11.50
C TYR A 139 -14.29 6.53 10.42
N THR A 140 -14.08 7.81 10.75
CA THR A 140 -13.90 8.87 9.74
C THR A 140 -12.73 8.54 8.80
N PHE A 141 -11.61 8.14 9.39
CA PHE A 141 -10.43 7.71 8.61
C PHE A 141 -10.73 6.48 7.76
N LEU A 142 -11.25 5.39 8.36
CA LEU A 142 -11.53 4.14 7.64
C LEU A 142 -12.46 4.38 6.43
N LYS A 143 -13.54 5.14 6.60
CA LYS A 143 -14.48 5.50 5.55
C LYS A 143 -13.85 6.38 4.46
N SER A 144 -12.91 7.26 4.81
CA SER A 144 -12.17 8.08 3.84
C SER A 144 -11.24 7.26 2.96
N GLN A 145 -10.70 6.16 3.51
CA GLN A 145 -9.80 5.27 2.77
C GLN A 145 -10.57 4.29 1.88
N ARG A 146 -11.70 3.78 2.37
CA ARG A 146 -12.57 2.85 1.62
C ARG A 146 -14.04 3.21 1.89
N GLY A 147 -14.64 3.87 0.91
CA GLY A 147 -16.06 4.21 0.92
C GLY A 147 -16.97 2.99 0.73
N PHE A 148 -18.27 3.23 0.74
CA PHE A 148 -19.27 2.21 0.43
C PHE A 148 -19.22 1.87 -1.07
N GLY A 149 -19.08 0.59 -1.41
CA GLY A 149 -19.00 0.08 -2.78
C GLY A 149 -20.30 -0.47 -3.35
N GLY A 150 -21.40 -0.45 -2.57
CA GLY A 150 -22.66 -1.07 -2.92
C GLY A 150 -22.84 -2.45 -2.28
N PHE A 151 -24.09 -2.93 -2.23
CA PHE A 151 -24.39 -4.33 -1.93
C PHE A 151 -24.48 -5.13 -3.23
N ASP A 152 -24.11 -6.41 -3.18
CA ASP A 152 -24.39 -7.33 -4.30
C ASP A 152 -25.90 -7.59 -4.39
N VAL A 153 -26.56 -6.91 -5.31
CA VAL A 153 -28.01 -7.04 -5.50
C VAL A 153 -28.40 -8.34 -6.22
N ASN A 154 -27.46 -9.17 -6.67
CA ASN A 154 -27.72 -10.52 -7.14
C ASN A 154 -27.80 -11.51 -5.97
N ASP A 155 -27.22 -11.18 -4.82
CA ASP A 155 -27.44 -11.92 -3.56
C ASP A 155 -28.75 -11.47 -2.89
N GLN A 156 -29.49 -12.43 -2.33
CA GLN A 156 -30.79 -12.15 -1.71
C GLN A 156 -30.66 -11.18 -0.51
N ARG A 157 -29.62 -11.33 0.32
CA ARG A 157 -29.39 -10.44 1.48
C ARG A 157 -28.95 -9.05 1.03
N GLY A 158 -28.07 -8.97 0.02
CA GLY A 158 -27.68 -7.70 -0.57
C GLY A 158 -28.84 -6.93 -1.16
N LYS A 159 -29.72 -7.61 -1.92
CA LYS A 159 -30.95 -7.03 -2.46
C LYS A 159 -31.92 -6.56 -1.37
N MET A 160 -32.06 -7.32 -0.30
CA MET A 160 -32.90 -6.94 0.86
C MET A 160 -32.35 -5.67 1.56
N MET A 161 -31.05 -5.61 1.79
CA MET A 161 -30.38 -4.47 2.42
C MET A 161 -30.49 -3.21 1.56
N ASP A 162 -30.20 -3.31 0.25
CA ASP A 162 -30.39 -2.20 -0.69
C ASP A 162 -31.82 -1.69 -0.67
N GLY A 163 -32.80 -2.57 -0.79
CA GLY A 163 -34.21 -2.19 -0.76
C GLY A 163 -34.67 -1.58 0.57
N MET A 164 -34.12 -2.01 1.71
CA MET A 164 -34.44 -1.45 3.03
C MET A 164 -33.88 -0.03 3.18
N LEU A 165 -32.60 0.17 2.85
CA LEU A 165 -31.92 1.45 3.02
C LEU A 165 -32.44 2.49 2.02
N ARG A 166 -32.69 2.10 0.78
CA ARG A 166 -33.20 2.99 -0.28
C ARG A 166 -34.58 3.53 0.01
N ARG A 167 -35.40 2.82 0.80
CA ARG A 167 -36.70 3.34 1.28
C ARG A 167 -36.56 4.46 2.31
N SER A 168 -35.49 4.44 3.12
CA SER A 168 -35.26 5.48 4.13
C SER A 168 -34.43 6.65 3.60
N ASP A 169 -33.52 6.40 2.66
CA ASP A 169 -32.66 7.40 2.01
C ASP A 169 -32.34 6.93 0.57
N ALA A 170 -32.92 7.59 -0.41
CA ALA A 170 -32.75 7.24 -1.84
C ALA A 170 -31.29 7.36 -2.30
N ASP A 171 -30.51 8.21 -1.62
CA ASP A 171 -29.11 8.51 -1.94
C ASP A 171 -28.11 7.85 -0.96
N TYR A 172 -28.57 6.86 -0.18
CA TYR A 172 -27.74 6.22 0.84
C TYR A 172 -26.42 5.66 0.25
N ASP A 173 -26.45 5.18 -0.98
CA ASP A 173 -25.33 4.59 -1.71
C ASP A 173 -24.25 5.60 -2.15
N LYS A 174 -24.58 6.89 -2.16
CA LYS A 174 -23.63 7.98 -2.47
C LYS A 174 -22.78 8.41 -1.29
N LYS A 175 -23.08 7.93 -0.07
CA LYS A 175 -22.40 8.29 1.16
C LYS A 175 -21.45 7.18 1.59
N ALA A 176 -20.26 7.56 2.10
CA ALA A 176 -19.28 6.62 2.63
C ALA A 176 -19.68 5.98 3.97
N ASP A 177 -20.74 6.46 4.60
CA ASP A 177 -21.22 6.01 5.92
C ASP A 177 -21.30 4.48 6.04
N ILE A 178 -21.11 3.98 7.26
CA ILE A 178 -21.37 2.59 7.59
C ILE A 178 -22.87 2.34 7.44
N LYS A 179 -23.22 1.27 6.73
CA LYS A 179 -24.64 1.00 6.38
C LYS A 179 -25.33 0.12 7.40
N TRP A 180 -24.58 -0.76 8.07
CA TRP A 180 -25.15 -1.66 9.06
C TRP A 180 -24.06 -2.24 9.99
N ASN A 181 -24.49 -2.98 11.03
CA ASN A 181 -23.61 -3.78 11.87
C ASN A 181 -22.89 -4.85 11.03
N PHE A 182 -21.69 -5.24 11.45
CA PHE A 182 -20.81 -6.19 10.79
C PHE A 182 -20.18 -5.69 9.48
N THR A 183 -20.08 -4.36 9.29
CA THR A 183 -19.18 -3.80 8.29
C THR A 183 -17.74 -3.99 8.78
N LYS A 184 -16.85 -4.42 7.88
CA LYS A 184 -15.46 -4.79 8.21
C LYS A 184 -14.48 -4.01 7.35
N PHE A 185 -13.33 -3.67 7.95
CA PHE A 185 -12.20 -3.08 7.24
C PHE A 185 -10.97 -3.94 7.44
N LEU A 186 -10.39 -4.42 6.34
CA LEU A 186 -9.11 -5.11 6.35
C LEU A 186 -7.98 -4.08 6.24
N VAL A 187 -7.01 -4.19 7.14
CA VAL A 187 -5.84 -3.31 7.24
C VAL A 187 -4.58 -4.16 7.12
N ASP A 188 -3.65 -3.76 6.27
CA ASP A 188 -2.38 -4.46 6.13
C ASP A 188 -1.41 -4.18 7.31
N ALA A 189 -0.34 -4.96 7.38
CA ALA A 189 0.68 -4.84 8.43
C ALA A 189 1.42 -3.48 8.47
N ASN A 190 1.18 -2.61 7.49
CA ASN A 190 1.70 -1.24 7.46
C ASN A 190 0.66 -0.19 7.90
N GLY A 191 -0.50 -0.62 8.40
CA GLY A 191 -1.57 0.26 8.85
C GLY A 191 -2.42 0.88 7.74
N ARG A 192 -2.36 0.37 6.51
CA ARG A 192 -3.16 0.85 5.37
C ARG A 192 -4.46 0.08 5.25
N VAL A 193 -5.57 0.78 5.10
CA VAL A 193 -6.87 0.16 4.84
C VAL A 193 -6.89 -0.36 3.40
N VAL A 194 -6.94 -1.68 3.23
CA VAL A 194 -6.87 -2.33 1.90
C VAL A 194 -8.23 -2.64 1.35
N LYS A 195 -9.20 -3.01 2.19
CA LYS A 195 -10.55 -3.36 1.73
C LYS A 195 -11.61 -3.06 2.79
N ARG A 196 -12.82 -2.78 2.35
CA ARG A 196 -14.05 -2.72 3.14
C ARG A 196 -14.98 -3.82 2.68
N TYR A 197 -15.68 -4.44 3.62
CA TYR A 197 -16.71 -5.46 3.38
C TYR A 197 -18.00 -5.04 4.07
N GLU A 198 -19.08 -5.21 3.38
CA GLU A 198 -20.42 -5.05 3.96
C GLU A 198 -20.87 -6.34 4.67
N PRO A 199 -21.87 -6.28 5.56
CA PRO A 199 -22.31 -7.47 6.28
C PRO A 199 -22.87 -8.59 5.37
N THR A 200 -23.24 -8.28 4.14
CA THR A 200 -23.75 -9.22 3.14
C THR A 200 -22.66 -9.90 2.34
N ASP A 201 -21.41 -9.41 2.41
CA ASP A 201 -20.29 -10.02 1.70
C ASP A 201 -19.96 -11.41 2.28
N LYS A 202 -19.47 -12.29 1.43
CA LYS A 202 -19.15 -13.66 1.82
C LYS A 202 -17.95 -13.69 2.75
N MET A 203 -18.07 -14.35 3.89
CA MET A 203 -16.96 -14.49 4.82
C MET A 203 -15.80 -15.30 4.23
N THR A 204 -16.04 -16.17 3.25
CA THR A 204 -14.99 -16.85 2.48
C THR A 204 -14.08 -15.86 1.71
N ASP A 205 -14.62 -14.76 1.22
CA ASP A 205 -13.84 -13.74 0.52
C ASP A 205 -13.01 -12.91 1.52
N VAL A 206 -13.57 -12.63 2.71
CA VAL A 206 -12.85 -12.01 3.83
C VAL A 206 -11.68 -12.89 4.24
N GLU A 207 -11.91 -14.18 4.43
CA GLU A 207 -10.89 -15.17 4.81
C GLU A 207 -9.78 -15.27 3.75
N ALA A 208 -10.13 -15.32 2.47
CA ALA A 208 -9.17 -15.37 1.38
C ALA A 208 -8.25 -14.13 1.34
N ASP A 209 -8.81 -12.93 1.53
CA ASP A 209 -8.03 -11.70 1.56
C ASP A 209 -7.14 -11.60 2.82
N ILE A 210 -7.60 -12.11 3.97
CA ILE A 210 -6.78 -12.24 5.19
C ILE A 210 -5.61 -13.20 4.95
N ALA A 211 -5.85 -14.35 4.33
CA ALA A 211 -4.79 -15.29 3.98
C ALA A 211 -3.71 -14.67 3.07
N LEU A 212 -4.13 -13.82 2.12
CA LEU A 212 -3.21 -13.05 1.28
C LEU A 212 -2.40 -12.02 2.08
N ALA A 213 -3.03 -11.37 3.06
CA ALA A 213 -2.41 -10.30 3.84
C ALA A 213 -1.46 -10.84 4.94
N THR A 214 -1.78 -11.98 5.56
CA THR A 214 -1.00 -12.59 6.65
C THR A 214 0.18 -13.43 6.16
N ASN A 215 0.12 -13.96 4.94
CA ASN A 215 1.26 -14.68 4.36
C ASN A 215 2.30 -13.70 3.81
N PRO A 216 3.54 -13.67 4.36
CA PRO A 216 4.53 -12.65 3.99
C PRO A 216 4.95 -12.73 2.52
N VAL A 217 4.96 -13.91 1.91
CA VAL A 217 5.28 -14.07 0.49
C VAL A 217 4.16 -13.50 -0.37
N LEU A 218 2.91 -13.89 -0.11
CA LEU A 218 1.75 -13.40 -0.84
C LEU A 218 1.58 -11.89 -0.65
N ALA A 219 1.74 -11.39 0.58
CA ALA A 219 1.70 -9.97 0.88
C ALA A 219 2.76 -9.18 0.08
N THR A 220 3.99 -9.70 -0.01
CA THR A 220 5.06 -9.10 -0.80
C THR A 220 4.71 -9.02 -2.29
N ILE A 221 4.21 -10.12 -2.86
CA ILE A 221 3.76 -10.17 -4.27
C ILE A 221 2.65 -9.15 -4.51
N MET A 222 1.64 -9.12 -3.63
CA MET A 222 0.49 -8.21 -3.75
C MET A 222 0.85 -6.75 -3.52
N ALA A 223 1.86 -6.46 -2.70
CA ALA A 223 2.30 -5.09 -2.38
C ALA A 223 3.29 -4.49 -3.39
N ARG A 224 4.04 -5.32 -4.14
CA ARG A 224 5.07 -4.84 -5.06
C ARG A 224 4.49 -3.92 -6.16
N ARG A 225 5.15 -2.78 -6.35
CA ARG A 225 4.79 -1.77 -7.37
C ARG A 225 6.04 -1.33 -8.13
N SER A 226 5.84 -0.80 -9.33
CA SER A 226 6.91 -0.10 -10.07
C SER A 226 7.10 1.29 -9.50
N VAL A 227 8.13 1.48 -8.69
CA VAL A 227 8.53 2.75 -8.08
C VAL A 227 9.39 3.54 -9.07
N ARG A 228 9.12 4.85 -9.21
CA ARG A 228 9.80 5.75 -10.16
C ARG A 228 10.34 7.02 -9.52
N LYS A 229 10.16 7.16 -8.20
CA LYS A 229 10.78 8.20 -7.37
C LYS A 229 11.50 7.55 -6.22
N TYR A 230 12.71 7.97 -5.97
CA TYR A 230 13.59 7.39 -4.97
C TYR A 230 14.22 8.48 -4.12
N LEU A 231 14.46 8.17 -2.85
CA LEU A 231 15.29 8.99 -1.97
C LEU A 231 16.72 9.05 -2.51
N ASP A 232 17.41 10.15 -2.25
CA ASP A 232 18.83 10.33 -2.60
C ASP A 232 19.72 9.62 -1.57
N LYS A 233 19.56 8.30 -1.53
CA LYS A 233 20.28 7.43 -0.60
C LYS A 233 20.65 6.13 -1.33
N PRO A 234 21.94 5.83 -1.53
CA PRO A 234 22.36 4.54 -2.06
C PRO A 234 21.85 3.38 -1.21
N VAL A 235 21.58 2.25 -1.87
CA VAL A 235 21.25 1.00 -1.19
C VAL A 235 22.52 0.37 -0.68
N GLU A 236 22.51 -0.16 0.53
CA GLU A 236 23.61 -0.85 1.16
C GLU A 236 24.03 -2.09 0.34
N HIS A 237 25.33 -2.31 0.23
CA HIS A 237 25.91 -3.41 -0.55
C HIS A 237 25.33 -4.77 -0.19
N GLU A 238 25.16 -5.03 1.10
CA GLU A 238 24.62 -6.29 1.63
C GLU A 238 23.19 -6.56 1.15
N LYS A 239 22.36 -5.51 1.04
CA LYS A 239 21.01 -5.64 0.49
C LYS A 239 21.03 -5.95 -1.01
N LEU A 240 21.94 -5.30 -1.76
CA LEU A 240 22.10 -5.57 -3.19
C LEU A 240 22.61 -7.00 -3.42
N GLN A 241 23.49 -7.51 -2.55
CA GLN A 241 23.93 -8.92 -2.58
C GLN A 241 22.75 -9.87 -2.35
N ILE A 242 21.91 -9.61 -1.34
CA ILE A 242 20.70 -10.43 -1.07
C ILE A 242 19.77 -10.43 -2.27
N ILE A 243 19.53 -9.27 -2.89
CA ILE A 243 18.70 -9.15 -4.09
C ILE A 243 19.26 -10.02 -5.23
N ALA A 244 20.57 -9.91 -5.50
CA ALA A 244 21.21 -10.69 -6.55
C ALA A 244 21.15 -12.20 -6.25
N GLN A 245 21.40 -12.59 -4.98
CA GLN A 245 21.31 -13.98 -4.53
C GLN A 245 19.90 -14.56 -4.70
N CYS A 246 18.86 -13.80 -4.34
CA CYS A 246 17.47 -14.20 -4.56
C CYS A 246 17.18 -14.34 -6.06
N GLY A 247 17.72 -13.45 -6.89
CA GLY A 247 17.57 -13.50 -8.34
C GLY A 247 18.08 -14.82 -8.92
N ILE A 248 19.34 -15.17 -8.65
CA ILE A 248 19.97 -16.38 -9.22
C ILE A 248 19.39 -17.70 -8.72
N ASN A 249 18.53 -17.66 -7.69
CA ASN A 249 17.73 -18.81 -7.26
C ASN A 249 16.47 -19.04 -8.13
N ALA A 250 16.25 -18.22 -9.16
CA ALA A 250 15.17 -18.46 -10.10
C ALA A 250 15.39 -19.77 -10.88
N PRO A 251 14.34 -20.49 -11.23
CA PRO A 251 14.48 -21.66 -12.10
C PRO A 251 14.91 -21.25 -13.51
N SER A 252 15.60 -22.14 -14.20
CA SER A 252 15.91 -21.99 -15.62
C SER A 252 15.80 -23.32 -16.35
N GLY A 253 15.54 -23.30 -17.66
CA GLY A 253 15.43 -24.49 -18.46
C GLY A 253 16.67 -25.37 -18.35
N MET A 254 16.52 -26.60 -17.84
CA MET A 254 17.62 -27.56 -17.57
C MET A 254 18.74 -26.99 -16.68
N ASN A 255 18.42 -26.03 -15.82
CA ASN A 255 19.37 -25.30 -14.97
C ASN A 255 20.53 -24.65 -15.75
N ARG A 256 20.27 -24.18 -16.96
CA ARG A 256 21.28 -23.56 -17.83
C ARG A 256 21.70 -22.17 -17.36
N GLN A 257 20.86 -21.48 -16.58
CA GLN A 257 21.13 -20.15 -16.04
C GLN A 257 21.60 -19.15 -17.11
N PRO A 258 20.83 -18.94 -18.20
CA PRO A 258 21.25 -18.16 -19.36
C PRO A 258 21.13 -16.66 -19.09
N TRP A 259 21.79 -16.20 -18.03
CA TRP A 259 21.79 -14.80 -17.62
C TRP A 259 23.17 -14.38 -17.12
N VAL A 260 23.44 -13.10 -17.29
CA VAL A 260 24.53 -12.38 -16.63
C VAL A 260 23.95 -11.17 -15.92
N VAL A 261 24.27 -11.01 -14.65
CA VAL A 261 23.80 -9.91 -13.82
C VAL A 261 24.96 -8.98 -13.49
N ARG A 262 24.75 -7.67 -13.60
CA ARG A 262 25.70 -6.63 -13.18
C ARG A 262 24.99 -5.64 -12.27
N VAL A 263 25.37 -5.60 -11.02
CA VAL A 263 24.89 -4.64 -10.03
C VAL A 263 25.81 -3.41 -10.10
N VAL A 264 25.25 -2.25 -10.36
CA VAL A 264 25.99 -1.00 -10.50
C VAL A 264 25.80 -0.15 -9.25
N GLU A 265 26.84 -0.05 -8.46
CA GLU A 265 26.94 0.77 -7.25
C GLU A 265 27.78 2.05 -7.51
N ASP A 266 28.51 2.09 -8.62
CA ASP A 266 29.37 3.19 -9.01
C ASP A 266 28.50 4.42 -9.42
N GLN A 267 28.33 5.34 -8.47
CA GLN A 267 27.55 6.56 -8.68
C GLN A 267 28.16 7.45 -9.78
N LYS A 268 29.49 7.41 -9.93
CA LYS A 268 30.16 8.18 -10.99
C LYS A 268 29.82 7.61 -12.37
N LEU A 269 29.81 6.30 -12.53
CA LEU A 269 29.43 5.65 -13.79
C LEU A 269 27.98 5.98 -14.18
N ILE A 270 27.07 5.99 -13.21
CA ILE A 270 25.66 6.42 -13.41
C ILE A 270 25.59 7.89 -13.84
N ALA A 271 26.36 8.75 -13.18
CA ALA A 271 26.39 10.18 -13.51
C ALA A 271 26.98 10.42 -14.91
N ASP A 272 28.11 9.79 -15.24
CA ASP A 272 28.81 9.97 -16.52
C ASP A 272 27.90 9.56 -17.70
N VAL A 273 27.20 8.43 -17.63
CA VAL A 273 26.29 8.00 -18.69
C VAL A 273 25.03 8.88 -18.75
N THR A 274 24.61 9.43 -17.62
CA THR A 274 23.48 10.37 -17.55
C THR A 274 23.82 11.70 -18.24
N GLU A 275 25.07 12.17 -18.16
CA GLU A 275 25.51 13.37 -18.88
C GLU A 275 25.46 13.18 -20.40
N VAL A 276 25.74 11.97 -20.91
CA VAL A 276 25.52 11.66 -22.33
C VAL A 276 24.02 11.74 -22.65
N TYR A 277 23.17 11.14 -21.79
CA TYR A 277 21.72 11.18 -21.99
C TYR A 277 21.16 12.60 -22.00
N LYS A 278 21.59 13.47 -21.09
CA LYS A 278 21.17 14.88 -21.00
C LYS A 278 21.48 15.66 -22.28
N LYS A 279 22.67 15.44 -22.86
CA LYS A 279 23.09 16.12 -24.09
C LYS A 279 22.27 15.70 -25.31
N GLU A 280 21.84 14.46 -25.36
CA GLU A 280 21.09 13.90 -26.51
C GLU A 280 19.56 14.08 -26.35
N ASN A 281 19.07 14.34 -25.12
CA ASN A 281 17.63 14.40 -24.81
C ASN A 281 17.26 15.70 -24.07
N THR A 282 17.81 16.84 -24.51
CA THR A 282 17.67 18.13 -23.82
C THR A 282 16.23 18.56 -23.56
N GLU A 283 15.33 18.37 -24.52
CA GLU A 283 13.92 18.71 -24.37
C GLU A 283 13.21 17.82 -23.34
N GLN A 284 13.50 16.53 -23.34
CA GLN A 284 12.90 15.57 -22.40
C GLN A 284 13.36 15.84 -20.98
N VAL A 285 14.65 16.13 -20.81
CA VAL A 285 15.26 16.47 -19.52
C VAL A 285 14.69 17.81 -19.00
N ALA A 286 14.53 18.81 -19.87
CA ALA A 286 13.98 20.11 -19.49
C ALA A 286 12.51 20.05 -19.02
N ARG A 287 11.74 19.04 -19.41
CA ARG A 287 10.35 18.81 -18.96
C ARG A 287 10.24 18.23 -17.55
N ASP A 288 11.29 17.59 -17.08
CA ASP A 288 11.35 16.96 -15.74
C ASP A 288 12.27 17.79 -14.83
N LYS A 289 11.66 18.66 -14.02
CA LYS A 289 12.40 19.55 -13.10
C LYS A 289 13.20 18.81 -12.04
N ASP A 290 12.81 17.57 -11.72
CA ASP A 290 13.44 16.73 -10.71
C ASP A 290 14.42 15.71 -11.31
N PHE A 291 14.72 15.81 -12.61
CA PHE A 291 15.58 14.87 -13.31
C PHE A 291 17.01 14.88 -12.76
N LYS A 292 17.44 13.76 -12.19
CA LYS A 292 18.80 13.52 -11.70
C LYS A 292 19.56 12.56 -12.62
N ASN A 293 18.95 11.42 -12.97
CA ASN A 293 19.56 10.43 -13.85
C ASN A 293 18.52 9.71 -14.74
N MET A 294 19.00 9.12 -15.83
CA MET A 294 18.18 8.43 -16.83
C MET A 294 17.50 7.15 -16.32
N PHE A 295 17.85 6.68 -15.15
CA PHE A 295 17.31 5.47 -14.52
C PHE A 295 16.19 5.79 -13.51
N ARG A 296 15.34 6.78 -13.80
CA ARG A 296 14.28 7.27 -12.91
C ARG A 296 14.81 7.79 -11.57
N ASN A 297 15.97 8.41 -11.60
CA ASN A 297 16.66 8.95 -10.41
C ASN A 297 17.03 7.87 -9.37
N ALA A 298 17.00 6.58 -9.73
CA ALA A 298 17.42 5.52 -8.82
C ALA A 298 18.92 5.62 -8.52
N PRO A 299 19.33 5.46 -7.25
CA PRO A 299 20.74 5.51 -6.88
C PRO A 299 21.53 4.26 -7.31
N ASN A 300 20.87 3.13 -7.48
CA ASN A 300 21.48 1.89 -7.92
C ASN A 300 20.67 1.25 -9.03
N ILE A 301 21.35 0.49 -9.89
CA ILE A 301 20.71 -0.27 -10.97
C ILE A 301 21.27 -1.68 -11.05
N ILE A 302 20.44 -2.60 -11.54
CA ILE A 302 20.84 -3.97 -11.84
C ILE A 302 20.61 -4.22 -13.32
N CYS A 303 21.70 -4.48 -14.05
CA CYS A 303 21.67 -4.79 -15.47
C CYS A 303 21.53 -6.31 -15.65
N VAL A 304 20.51 -6.75 -16.38
CA VAL A 304 20.27 -8.16 -16.69
C VAL A 304 20.53 -8.38 -18.18
N CYS A 305 21.44 -9.32 -18.46
CA CYS A 305 21.85 -9.66 -19.79
C CYS A 305 21.44 -11.10 -20.13
N THR A 306 21.15 -11.36 -21.39
CA THR A 306 20.76 -12.67 -21.94
C THR A 306 21.62 -12.98 -23.16
N PRO A 307 21.70 -14.26 -23.62
CA PRO A 307 22.44 -14.60 -24.82
C PRO A 307 22.01 -13.75 -26.02
N ALA A 308 22.96 -13.23 -26.78
CA ALA A 308 22.70 -12.36 -27.93
C ALA A 308 21.97 -13.10 -29.06
N ALA A 309 22.19 -14.40 -29.18
CA ALA A 309 21.49 -15.27 -30.13
C ALA A 309 20.01 -15.52 -29.77
N GLY A 310 19.56 -15.04 -28.61
CA GLY A 310 18.22 -15.29 -28.07
C GLY A 310 18.12 -16.56 -27.24
N GLY A 311 16.98 -16.75 -26.57
CA GLY A 311 16.73 -17.92 -25.71
C GLY A 311 17.32 -17.72 -24.30
N GLY A 312 16.57 -17.11 -23.43
CA GLY A 312 16.93 -16.82 -22.02
C GLY A 312 16.06 -15.70 -21.47
N GLU A 313 15.24 -15.11 -22.30
CA GLU A 313 14.40 -13.98 -21.90
C GLU A 313 13.35 -14.39 -20.87
N LEU A 314 12.77 -15.58 -20.98
CA LEU A 314 11.85 -16.13 -19.98
C LEU A 314 12.57 -16.34 -18.65
N ASP A 315 13.72 -17.00 -18.68
CA ASP A 315 14.52 -17.31 -17.49
C ASP A 315 15.00 -16.01 -16.81
N ALA A 316 15.43 -15.01 -17.60
CA ALA A 316 15.78 -13.68 -17.11
C ALA A 316 14.59 -12.94 -16.53
N GLY A 317 13.38 -13.14 -17.05
CA GLY A 317 12.15 -12.60 -16.47
C GLY A 317 11.86 -13.16 -15.08
N LEU A 318 12.00 -14.47 -14.88
CA LEU A 318 11.87 -15.15 -13.59
C LEU A 318 12.92 -14.67 -12.58
N LEU A 319 14.18 -14.55 -13.02
CA LEU A 319 15.27 -13.98 -12.23
C LEU A 319 14.96 -12.54 -11.78
N GLY A 320 14.47 -11.71 -12.70
CA GLY A 320 14.16 -10.30 -12.40
C GLY A 320 13.01 -10.15 -11.43
N GLU A 321 11.96 -10.96 -11.53
CA GLU A 321 10.85 -10.90 -10.57
C GLU A 321 11.31 -11.32 -9.18
N ASN A 322 12.13 -12.39 -9.03
CA ASN A 322 12.73 -12.75 -7.74
C ASN A 322 13.52 -11.59 -7.12
N MET A 323 14.33 -10.88 -7.92
CA MET A 323 15.06 -9.70 -7.44
C MET A 323 14.12 -8.57 -7.00
N MET A 324 13.05 -8.31 -7.75
CA MET A 324 12.10 -7.25 -7.41
C MET A 324 11.28 -7.59 -6.16
N LEU A 325 10.93 -8.86 -5.95
CA LEU A 325 10.25 -9.33 -4.73
C LEU A 325 11.16 -9.26 -3.51
N ALA A 326 12.44 -9.67 -3.66
CA ALA A 326 13.43 -9.54 -2.58
C ALA A 326 13.64 -8.08 -2.16
N ALA A 327 13.74 -7.16 -3.13
CA ALA A 327 13.82 -5.73 -2.86
C ALA A 327 12.58 -5.21 -2.11
N GLN A 328 11.38 -5.59 -2.56
CA GLN A 328 10.11 -5.24 -1.90
C GLN A 328 10.05 -5.73 -0.45
N ALA A 329 10.48 -6.98 -0.19
CA ALA A 329 10.50 -7.56 1.15
C ALA A 329 11.45 -6.82 2.10
N MET A 330 12.48 -6.15 1.57
CA MET A 330 13.44 -5.33 2.33
C MET A 330 13.08 -3.83 2.37
N GLY A 331 11.86 -3.46 1.95
CA GLY A 331 11.40 -2.07 1.95
C GLY A 331 11.99 -1.20 0.83
N LEU A 332 12.57 -1.81 -0.21
CA LEU A 332 13.11 -1.12 -1.37
C LEU A 332 12.10 -1.08 -2.51
N GLY A 333 12.16 -0.02 -3.30
CA GLY A 333 11.38 0.14 -4.52
C GLY A 333 12.19 -0.29 -5.75
N THR A 334 11.49 -0.84 -6.76
CA THR A 334 12.10 -1.23 -8.03
C THR A 334 11.26 -0.81 -9.22
N CYS A 335 11.92 -0.65 -10.37
CA CYS A 335 11.25 -0.46 -11.66
C CYS A 335 12.05 -1.12 -12.78
N CYS A 336 11.43 -2.02 -13.55
CA CYS A 336 12.02 -2.59 -14.75
C CYS A 336 12.01 -1.56 -15.89
N LEU A 337 13.17 -1.30 -16.50
CA LEU A 337 13.42 -0.25 -17.48
C LEU A 337 13.90 -0.83 -18.82
N GLY A 338 13.14 -0.60 -19.89
CA GLY A 338 13.56 -0.90 -21.26
C GLY A 338 14.05 0.33 -22.04
N GLY A 339 13.56 1.53 -21.69
CA GLY A 339 13.95 2.78 -22.36
C GLY A 339 15.44 3.06 -22.30
N PRO A 340 16.06 3.06 -21.09
CA PRO A 340 17.51 3.22 -20.95
C PRO A 340 18.33 2.21 -21.76
N VAL A 341 17.89 0.95 -21.81
CA VAL A 341 18.59 -0.10 -22.60
C VAL A 341 18.65 0.29 -24.08
N ARG A 342 17.53 0.71 -24.66
CA ARG A 342 17.49 1.14 -26.07
C ARG A 342 18.46 2.28 -26.34
N PHE A 343 18.47 3.28 -25.46
CA PHE A 343 19.40 4.41 -25.58
C PHE A 343 20.85 3.96 -25.48
N LEU A 344 21.21 3.15 -24.50
CA LEU A 344 22.57 2.66 -24.28
C LEU A 344 23.10 1.85 -25.46
N LEU A 345 22.25 1.00 -26.07
CA LEU A 345 22.62 0.14 -27.17
C LEU A 345 22.68 0.88 -28.53
N SER A 346 21.92 1.97 -28.69
CA SER A 346 21.88 2.74 -29.94
C SER A 346 22.82 3.94 -30.01
N ASN A 347 23.52 4.26 -28.91
CA ASN A 347 24.37 5.44 -28.83
C ASN A 347 25.85 5.08 -28.58
N ASP A 348 26.69 5.27 -29.57
CA ASP A 348 28.12 4.97 -29.48
C ASP A 348 28.84 5.69 -28.33
N LYS A 349 28.34 6.87 -27.94
CA LYS A 349 28.89 7.61 -26.78
C LYS A 349 28.66 6.92 -25.44
N CYS A 350 27.83 5.85 -25.40
CA CYS A 350 27.60 5.03 -24.21
C CYS A 350 28.48 3.78 -24.16
N LYS A 351 29.37 3.54 -25.13
CA LYS A 351 30.23 2.33 -25.16
C LYS A 351 31.03 2.15 -23.88
N PHE A 352 31.58 3.23 -23.31
CA PHE A 352 32.33 3.18 -22.05
C PHE A 352 31.52 2.57 -20.90
N PHE A 353 30.21 2.82 -20.85
CA PHE A 353 29.32 2.25 -19.84
C PHE A 353 29.16 0.74 -20.04
N LEU A 354 28.91 0.31 -21.28
CA LEU A 354 28.78 -1.12 -21.62
C LEU A 354 30.08 -1.88 -21.40
N GLU A 355 31.22 -1.30 -21.74
CA GLU A 355 32.55 -1.86 -21.49
C GLU A 355 32.83 -2.04 -19.99
N ARG A 356 32.44 -1.04 -19.17
CA ARG A 356 32.57 -1.09 -17.71
C ARG A 356 31.75 -2.20 -17.08
N LEU A 357 30.61 -2.57 -17.69
CA LEU A 357 29.79 -3.71 -17.25
C LEU A 357 30.45 -5.07 -17.52
N GLN A 358 31.46 -5.15 -18.37
CA GLN A 358 32.16 -6.40 -18.74
C GLN A 358 31.17 -7.53 -19.10
N ILE A 359 30.21 -7.19 -19.97
CA ILE A 359 29.24 -8.18 -20.48
C ILE A 359 29.98 -9.11 -21.44
N PRO A 360 29.87 -10.46 -21.30
CA PRO A 360 30.45 -11.39 -22.28
C PRO A 360 29.98 -11.11 -23.70
N ALA A 361 30.85 -11.33 -24.70
CA ALA A 361 30.58 -10.95 -26.09
C ALA A 361 29.37 -11.67 -26.72
N ASP A 362 29.02 -12.84 -26.21
CA ASP A 362 27.88 -13.67 -26.59
C ASP A 362 26.58 -13.29 -25.82
N TYR A 363 26.64 -12.26 -24.95
CA TYR A 363 25.49 -11.73 -24.21
C TYR A 363 25.17 -10.29 -24.63
N ARG A 364 23.90 -9.90 -24.46
CA ARG A 364 23.43 -8.55 -24.65
C ARG A 364 22.65 -8.06 -23.43
N LEU A 365 22.68 -6.76 -23.17
CA LEU A 365 21.85 -6.13 -22.15
C LEU A 365 20.37 -6.24 -22.57
N ASN A 366 19.56 -6.87 -21.74
CA ASN A 366 18.15 -7.14 -22.02
C ASN A 366 17.23 -6.10 -21.34
N TYR A 367 17.37 -5.92 -20.03
CA TYR A 367 16.68 -4.89 -19.27
C TYR A 367 17.48 -4.43 -18.06
N ILE A 368 17.05 -3.32 -17.46
CA ILE A 368 17.65 -2.76 -16.25
C ILE A 368 16.57 -2.68 -15.17
N ILE A 369 16.90 -3.05 -13.94
CA ILE A 369 16.09 -2.82 -12.75
C ILE A 369 16.67 -1.61 -12.03
N ALA A 370 15.92 -0.52 -11.95
CA ALA A 370 16.18 0.58 -11.03
C ALA A 370 15.85 0.12 -9.61
N VAL A 371 16.70 0.41 -8.63
CA VAL A 371 16.50 0.01 -7.23
C VAL A 371 16.94 1.13 -6.29
N GLY A 372 16.16 1.36 -5.24
CA GLY A 372 16.42 2.39 -4.24
C GLY A 372 15.34 2.44 -3.16
N TYR A 373 15.53 3.31 -2.18
CA TYR A 373 14.51 3.61 -1.19
C TYR A 373 13.38 4.40 -1.84
N PRO A 374 12.11 3.94 -1.74
CA PRO A 374 11.01 4.61 -2.42
C PRO A 374 10.70 5.98 -1.81
N ASP A 375 10.48 6.99 -2.67
CA ASP A 375 9.98 8.33 -2.32
C ASP A 375 8.58 8.57 -2.92
N GLU A 376 7.86 7.50 -3.18
CA GLU A 376 6.46 7.50 -3.59
C GLU A 376 5.77 6.22 -3.15
N LYS A 377 4.44 6.24 -3.08
CA LYS A 377 3.60 5.07 -2.82
C LYS A 377 2.63 4.87 -3.98
N PRO A 378 3.04 4.21 -5.07
CA PRO A 378 2.18 4.02 -6.24
C PRO A 378 0.97 3.14 -5.90
N GLU A 379 -0.21 3.54 -6.32
CA GLU A 379 -1.41 2.73 -6.19
C GLU A 379 -1.38 1.51 -7.12
N ALA A 380 -2.11 0.47 -6.71
CA ALA A 380 -2.33 -0.69 -7.56
C ALA A 380 -3.24 -0.31 -8.74
N LYS A 381 -2.75 -0.51 -9.95
CA LYS A 381 -3.62 -0.41 -11.14
C LYS A 381 -4.54 -1.63 -11.20
N PRO A 382 -5.76 -1.49 -11.75
CA PRO A 382 -6.66 -2.62 -11.97
C PRO A 382 -5.97 -3.75 -12.74
N ARG A 383 -6.33 -4.98 -12.41
CA ARG A 383 -5.94 -6.20 -13.13
C ARG A 383 -7.18 -6.78 -13.79
N ASP A 384 -6.99 -7.29 -14.99
CA ASP A 384 -8.03 -7.95 -15.76
C ASP A 384 -8.12 -9.42 -15.32
N ALA A 385 -9.02 -9.70 -14.39
CA ALA A 385 -9.23 -11.04 -13.84
C ALA A 385 -9.89 -11.98 -14.84
N GLU A 386 -10.59 -11.45 -15.87
CA GLU A 386 -11.26 -12.26 -16.90
C GLU A 386 -10.27 -13.02 -17.79
N LYS A 387 -8.99 -12.59 -17.78
CA LYS A 387 -7.90 -13.30 -18.47
C LYS A 387 -7.47 -14.60 -17.77
N VAL A 388 -7.99 -14.88 -16.57
CA VAL A 388 -7.73 -16.11 -15.83
C VAL A 388 -8.98 -16.98 -15.88
N GLN A 389 -8.88 -18.15 -16.49
CA GLN A 389 -9.96 -19.12 -16.57
C GLN A 389 -9.53 -20.43 -15.90
N PHE A 390 -10.45 -20.99 -15.11
CA PHE A 390 -10.26 -22.30 -14.48
C PHE A 390 -10.95 -23.37 -15.36
N ILE A 391 -10.17 -24.19 -16.03
CA ILE A 391 -10.68 -25.32 -16.79
C ILE A 391 -10.84 -26.48 -15.81
N LYS A 392 -12.08 -26.92 -15.61
CA LYS A 392 -12.46 -27.99 -14.67
C LYS A 392 -12.88 -29.24 -15.44
#